data_e38a7043a242710ded41c8b26632a979
#
_entry.id   e38a7043a242710ded41c8b26632a979
#
_cell.length_a   1.000
_cell.length_b   1.000
_cell.length_c   1.000
_cell.angle_alpha   90.00
_cell.angle_beta   90.00
_cell.angle_gamma   90.00
#
_symmetry.space_group_name_H-M   'P 1'
#
loop_
_entity.id
_entity.type
_entity.pdbx_description
1 polymer ?
#
loop_
_entity_poly.entity_id
_entity_poly.type
_entity_poly.pdbx_seq_one_letter_code
_entity_poly.pdbx_strand_id
1 'polypeptide(L)'
;MAGETIITVVGNLTADPELRYTQSGLPVANFTIASTPRTFDRQANEWKDGEALFLRASVWREFAEHVAGSLTKGSRVIATGRLKQRSYETREGEKRTAIELEVDEIGPSLRYATAQVTRAAGGGQSRGQVASDEPWSTPGTQAAPATGGASGGDSWAAPGAYGDDTPF
;
A
#
# COMPACT_ATOMS: atom_id res chain seq x y z
N MET A 1 5.49 11.38 -21.67
CA MET A 1 4.54 12.50 -21.64
C MET A 1 4.99 13.43 -20.55
N ALA A 2 5.55 14.54 -20.93
CA ALA A 2 6.00 15.55 -19.98
C ALA A 2 4.88 16.55 -19.73
N GLY A 3 4.59 16.88 -18.48
CA GLY A 3 3.69 17.95 -18.12
C GLY A 3 2.49 17.60 -17.24
N GLU A 4 2.36 16.36 -16.79
CA GLU A 4 1.33 16.01 -15.80
C GLU A 4 1.75 16.50 -14.41
N THR A 5 0.85 17.18 -13.71
CA THR A 5 1.10 17.61 -12.33
C THR A 5 0.79 16.46 -11.38
N ILE A 6 1.84 15.82 -10.88
CA ILE A 6 1.73 14.72 -9.91
C ILE A 6 1.81 15.31 -8.51
N ILE A 7 0.87 14.92 -7.65
CA ILE A 7 0.84 15.33 -6.24
C ILE A 7 0.66 14.12 -5.33
N THR A 8 1.14 14.25 -4.10
CA THR A 8 0.86 13.31 -3.02
C THR A 8 0.04 14.02 -1.96
N VAL A 9 -1.07 13.41 -1.57
CA VAL A 9 -2.00 13.95 -0.57
C VAL A 9 -2.15 12.96 0.58
N VAL A 10 -2.11 13.48 1.79
CA VAL A 10 -2.42 12.74 3.01
C VAL A 10 -3.66 13.34 3.65
N GLY A 11 -4.66 12.53 3.89
CA GLY A 11 -5.91 13.00 4.48
C GLY A 11 -6.82 11.85 4.89
N ASN A 12 -8.04 12.19 5.23
CA ASN A 12 -9.06 11.23 5.64
C ASN A 12 -10.20 11.19 4.61
N LEU A 13 -10.75 10.01 4.37
CA LEU A 13 -11.94 9.86 3.53
C LEU A 13 -13.16 10.46 4.22
N THR A 14 -13.90 11.30 3.49
CA THR A 14 -15.12 11.96 4.02
C THR A 14 -16.34 11.05 3.98
N ALA A 15 -16.34 10.07 3.08
CA ALA A 15 -17.36 9.05 2.88
C ALA A 15 -16.71 7.78 2.36
N ASP A 16 -17.48 6.69 2.34
CA ASP A 16 -17.05 5.45 1.71
C ASP A 16 -16.80 5.67 0.21
N PRO A 17 -15.79 5.03 -0.39
CA PRO A 17 -15.57 5.07 -1.82
C PRO A 17 -16.79 4.54 -2.59
N GLU A 18 -17.31 5.33 -3.52
CA GLU A 18 -18.47 4.97 -4.32
C GLU A 18 -18.01 4.25 -5.59
N LEU A 19 -18.21 2.93 -5.61
CA LEU A 19 -17.92 2.11 -6.78
C LEU A 19 -19.06 2.18 -7.78
N ARG A 20 -18.76 2.55 -9.00
CA ARG A 20 -19.71 2.58 -10.14
C ARG A 20 -19.09 1.89 -11.35
N TYR A 21 -19.95 1.44 -12.25
CA TYR A 21 -19.54 0.90 -13.55
C TYR A 21 -19.98 1.85 -14.67
N THR A 22 -19.06 2.14 -15.56
CA THR A 22 -19.37 2.92 -16.76
C THR A 22 -20.25 2.13 -17.72
N GLN A 23 -20.80 2.79 -18.75
CA GLN A 23 -21.57 2.09 -19.80
C GLN A 23 -20.76 1.01 -20.53
N SER A 24 -19.44 1.17 -20.56
CA SER A 24 -18.51 0.18 -21.11
C SER A 24 -18.12 -0.94 -20.11
N GLY A 25 -18.72 -0.94 -18.91
CA GLY A 25 -18.46 -1.96 -17.88
C GLY A 25 -17.15 -1.73 -17.08
N LEU A 26 -16.48 -0.59 -17.26
CA LEU A 26 -15.27 -0.29 -16.50
C LEU A 26 -15.61 0.18 -15.08
N PRO A 27 -15.08 -0.44 -14.03
CA PRO A 27 -15.26 0.03 -12.67
C PRO A 27 -14.48 1.33 -12.42
N VAL A 28 -15.11 2.24 -11.69
CA VAL A 28 -14.54 3.49 -11.18
C VAL A 28 -15.02 3.70 -9.77
N ALA A 29 -14.10 4.00 -8.85
CA ALA A 29 -14.44 4.40 -7.50
C ALA A 29 -14.14 5.88 -7.31
N ASN A 30 -15.13 6.62 -6.80
CA ASN A 30 -15.04 8.04 -6.51
C ASN A 30 -15.10 8.25 -5.00
N PHE A 31 -14.26 9.13 -4.50
CA PHE A 31 -14.21 9.49 -3.09
C PHE A 31 -13.63 10.89 -2.91
N THR A 32 -13.74 11.41 -1.70
CA THR A 32 -13.17 12.73 -1.35
C THR A 32 -12.20 12.56 -0.19
N ILE A 33 -11.02 13.13 -0.34
CA ILE A 33 -9.98 13.18 0.68
C ILE A 33 -10.01 14.56 1.31
N ALA A 34 -10.21 14.62 2.64
CA ALA A 34 -10.06 15.84 3.42
C ALA A 34 -8.65 15.89 4.00
N SER A 35 -7.86 16.84 3.54
CA SER A 35 -6.53 17.14 4.06
C SER A 35 -6.58 18.41 4.90
N THR A 36 -6.38 18.28 6.22
CA THR A 36 -6.42 19.40 7.15
C THR A 36 -5.00 19.71 7.63
N PRO A 37 -4.42 20.85 7.22
CA PRO A 37 -3.13 21.27 7.74
C PRO A 37 -3.25 21.66 9.22
N ARG A 38 -2.23 21.36 10.00
CA ARG A 38 -2.14 21.82 11.39
C ARG A 38 -1.02 22.83 11.51
N THR A 39 -1.33 23.97 12.09
CA THR A 39 -0.39 25.05 12.39
C THR A 39 -0.25 25.24 13.89
N PHE A 40 0.98 25.47 14.33
CA PHE A 40 1.22 25.75 15.74
C PHE A 40 1.04 27.25 16.01
N ASP A 41 0.05 27.58 16.84
CA ASP A 41 -0.17 28.94 17.31
C ASP A 41 0.77 29.23 18.49
N ARG A 42 1.78 30.05 18.24
CA ARG A 42 2.78 30.42 19.27
C ARG A 42 2.23 31.27 20.40
N GLN A 43 1.14 32.01 20.14
CA GLN A 43 0.53 32.87 21.18
C GLN A 43 -0.32 32.05 22.15
N ALA A 44 -1.08 31.09 21.61
CA ALA A 44 -1.90 30.17 22.39
C ALA A 44 -1.14 28.91 22.87
N ASN A 45 0.08 28.70 22.37
CA ASN A 45 0.92 27.51 22.62
C ASN A 45 0.18 26.20 22.35
N GLU A 46 -0.61 26.18 21.28
CA GLU A 46 -1.43 25.03 20.88
C GLU A 46 -1.41 24.78 19.37
N TRP A 47 -1.71 23.56 18.98
CA TRP A 47 -1.90 23.19 17.58
C TRP A 47 -3.33 23.47 17.14
N LYS A 48 -3.50 24.34 16.15
CA LYS A 48 -4.79 24.63 15.53
C LYS A 48 -4.91 23.96 14.18
N ASP A 49 -6.11 23.44 13.91
CA ASP A 49 -6.42 22.92 12.59
C ASP A 49 -6.70 24.10 11.65
N GLY A 50 -6.06 24.09 10.49
CA GLY A 50 -6.28 25.05 9.44
C GLY A 50 -7.50 24.68 8.59
N GLU A 51 -7.69 25.43 7.50
CA GLU A 51 -8.77 25.15 6.55
C GLU A 51 -8.54 23.80 5.85
N ALA A 52 -9.55 22.95 5.86
CA ALA A 52 -9.51 21.65 5.22
C ALA A 52 -9.60 21.76 3.71
N LEU A 53 -8.65 21.14 3.01
CA LEU A 53 -8.72 20.94 1.57
C LEU A 53 -9.52 19.67 1.26
N PHE A 54 -10.64 19.81 0.54
CA PHE A 54 -11.43 18.69 0.05
C PHE A 54 -11.05 18.42 -1.40
N LEU A 55 -10.41 17.30 -1.64
CA LEU A 55 -9.96 16.90 -2.97
C LEU A 55 -10.76 15.69 -3.45
N ARG A 56 -11.51 15.87 -4.54
CA ARG A 56 -12.17 14.74 -5.22
C ARG A 56 -11.12 13.87 -5.88
N ALA A 57 -11.26 12.56 -5.71
CA ALA A 57 -10.35 11.58 -6.24
C ALA A 57 -11.11 10.46 -6.95
N SER A 58 -10.50 9.89 -7.97
CA SER A 58 -11.03 8.75 -8.71
C SER A 58 -9.94 7.73 -8.98
N VAL A 59 -10.31 6.46 -8.91
CA VAL A 59 -9.51 5.31 -9.30
C VAL A 59 -10.29 4.46 -10.29
N TRP A 60 -9.58 3.75 -11.17
CA TRP A 60 -10.18 3.04 -12.30
C TRP A 60 -9.84 1.57 -12.31
N ARG A 61 -10.69 0.77 -12.97
CA ARG A 61 -10.49 -0.66 -13.22
C ARG A 61 -10.47 -1.47 -11.92
N GLU A 62 -9.77 -2.59 -11.93
CA GLU A 62 -9.63 -3.51 -10.79
C GLU A 62 -9.17 -2.79 -9.50
N PHE A 63 -8.33 -1.77 -9.65
CA PHE A 63 -7.89 -0.93 -8.54
C PHE A 63 -9.07 -0.22 -7.84
N ALA A 64 -10.11 0.17 -8.57
CA ALA A 64 -11.32 0.76 -7.98
C ALA A 64 -12.06 -0.22 -7.07
N GLU A 65 -12.12 -1.49 -7.44
CA GLU A 65 -12.74 -2.54 -6.62
C GLU A 65 -11.95 -2.81 -5.35
N HIS A 66 -10.61 -2.84 -5.46
CA HIS A 66 -9.72 -2.99 -4.30
C HIS A 66 -9.88 -1.83 -3.31
N VAL A 67 -9.93 -0.61 -3.81
CA VAL A 67 -10.10 0.60 -2.97
C VAL A 67 -11.47 0.59 -2.28
N ALA A 68 -12.54 0.30 -3.02
CA ALA A 68 -13.88 0.23 -2.46
C ALA A 68 -14.05 -0.90 -1.43
N GLY A 69 -13.35 -2.02 -1.63
CA GLY A 69 -13.38 -3.15 -0.69
C GLY A 69 -12.47 -2.98 0.54
N SER A 70 -11.54 -2.03 0.51
CA SER A 70 -10.51 -1.90 1.55
C SER A 70 -10.63 -0.64 2.41
N LEU A 71 -11.14 0.44 1.85
CA LEU A 71 -11.18 1.75 2.50
C LEU A 71 -12.62 2.16 2.83
N THR A 72 -12.79 2.80 3.97
CA THR A 72 -14.09 3.28 4.46
C THR A 72 -14.00 4.74 4.88
N LYS A 73 -15.15 5.36 5.14
CA LYS A 73 -15.23 6.70 5.72
C LYS A 73 -14.35 6.83 6.95
N GLY A 74 -13.57 7.90 7.01
CA GLY A 74 -12.65 8.17 8.11
C GLY A 74 -11.29 7.51 7.98
N SER A 75 -11.09 6.58 7.05
CA SER A 75 -9.77 6.00 6.77
C SER A 75 -8.78 7.08 6.42
N ARG A 76 -7.65 7.12 7.15
CA ARG A 76 -6.53 7.98 6.81
C ARG A 76 -5.72 7.31 5.72
N VAL A 77 -5.51 8.03 4.63
CA VAL A 77 -4.85 7.52 3.42
C VAL A 77 -3.70 8.41 2.97
N ILE A 78 -2.78 7.80 2.26
CA ILE A 78 -1.76 8.46 1.45
C ILE A 78 -2.09 8.13 0.01
N ALA A 79 -2.33 9.14 -0.81
CA ALA A 79 -2.65 8.97 -2.22
C ALA A 79 -1.71 9.79 -3.08
N THR A 80 -1.22 9.19 -4.15
CA THR A 80 -0.43 9.85 -5.19
C THR A 80 -1.16 9.73 -6.51
N GLY A 81 -1.17 10.80 -7.30
CA GLY A 81 -1.86 10.79 -8.58
C GLY A 81 -1.67 12.09 -9.34
N ARG A 82 -2.35 12.16 -10.46
CA ARG A 82 -2.31 13.27 -11.40
C ARG A 82 -3.44 14.24 -11.14
N LEU A 83 -3.09 15.49 -10.94
CA LEU A 83 -4.08 16.55 -10.77
C LEU A 83 -4.65 16.91 -12.14
N LYS A 84 -5.96 16.82 -12.26
CA LYS A 84 -6.69 17.17 -13.49
C LYS A 84 -7.65 18.30 -13.22
N GLN A 85 -7.69 19.24 -14.14
CA GLN A 85 -8.67 20.31 -14.15
C GLN A 85 -9.80 19.96 -15.12
N ARG A 86 -11.03 19.98 -14.64
CA ARG A 86 -12.22 19.75 -15.42
C ARG A 86 -13.10 20.99 -15.39
N SER A 87 -13.37 21.54 -16.54
CA SER A 87 -14.35 22.64 -16.68
C SER A 87 -15.69 22.07 -17.07
N TYR A 88 -16.74 22.50 -16.41
CA TYR A 88 -18.13 22.14 -16.71
C TYR A 88 -19.03 23.37 -16.61
N GLU A 89 -20.12 23.34 -17.35
CA GLU A 89 -21.14 24.38 -17.33
C GLU A 89 -22.28 23.93 -16.43
N THR A 90 -22.68 24.79 -15.51
CA THR A 90 -23.85 24.56 -14.66
C THR A 90 -25.13 24.72 -15.47
N ARG A 91 -26.26 24.24 -14.93
CA ARG A 91 -27.59 24.43 -15.57
C ARG A 91 -27.96 25.87 -15.73
N GLU A 92 -27.30 26.78 -15.01
CA GLU A 92 -27.50 28.22 -15.04
C GLU A 92 -26.60 28.93 -16.07
N GLY A 93 -25.78 28.15 -16.83
CA GLY A 93 -24.86 28.68 -17.85
C GLY A 93 -23.52 29.17 -17.29
N GLU A 94 -23.23 28.97 -15.99
CA GLU A 94 -21.96 29.35 -15.41
C GLU A 94 -20.88 28.29 -15.69
N LYS A 95 -19.72 28.75 -16.17
CA LYS A 95 -18.56 27.90 -16.31
C LYS A 95 -17.85 27.73 -14.94
N ARG A 96 -17.83 26.53 -14.45
CA ARG A 96 -17.09 26.18 -13.21
C ARG A 96 -15.94 25.24 -13.50
N THR A 97 -14.90 25.38 -12.71
CA THR A 97 -13.72 24.54 -12.78
C THR A 97 -13.65 23.68 -11.53
N ALA A 98 -13.53 22.39 -11.70
CA ALA A 98 -13.23 21.44 -10.63
C ALA A 98 -11.81 20.90 -10.81
N ILE A 99 -11.11 20.76 -9.70
CA ILE A 99 -9.81 20.10 -9.64
C ILE A 99 -10.05 18.72 -9.05
N GLU A 100 -9.62 17.70 -9.76
CA GLU A 100 -9.81 16.30 -9.40
C GLU A 100 -8.44 15.57 -9.42
N LEU A 101 -8.27 14.60 -8.56
CA LEU A 101 -7.09 13.74 -8.50
C LEU A 101 -7.41 12.41 -9.17
N GLU A 102 -6.76 12.12 -10.29
CA GLU A 102 -6.74 10.76 -10.83
C GLU A 102 -5.62 10.00 -10.13
N VAL A 103 -6.03 9.08 -9.27
CA VAL A 103 -5.12 8.39 -8.35
C VAL A 103 -4.38 7.29 -9.08
N ASP A 104 -3.05 7.31 -9.00
CA ASP A 104 -2.16 6.27 -9.50
C ASP A 104 -1.84 5.25 -8.39
N GLU A 105 -1.74 5.70 -7.12
CA GLU A 105 -1.45 4.85 -5.97
C GLU A 105 -2.15 5.37 -4.71
N ILE A 106 -2.76 4.48 -3.92
CA ILE A 106 -3.38 4.83 -2.63
C ILE A 106 -3.25 3.67 -1.65
N GLY A 107 -3.05 4.00 -0.40
CA GLY A 107 -3.03 3.04 0.69
C GLY A 107 -3.41 3.66 2.03
N PRO A 108 -3.75 2.82 3.03
CA PRO A 108 -3.98 3.31 4.37
C PRO A 108 -2.70 3.87 4.98
N SER A 109 -2.81 5.00 5.67
CA SER A 109 -1.72 5.56 6.45
C SER A 109 -1.58 4.82 7.77
N LEU A 110 -0.41 4.26 8.04
CA LEU A 110 -0.12 3.50 9.26
C LEU A 110 0.32 4.40 10.43
N ARG A 111 0.30 5.71 10.27
CA ARG A 111 0.76 6.63 11.34
C ARG A 111 0.02 6.43 12.67
N TYR A 112 -1.27 6.09 12.61
CA TYR A 112 -2.14 5.90 13.78
C TYR A 112 -2.96 4.62 13.71
N ALA A 113 -2.60 3.70 12.82
CA ALA A 113 -3.34 2.47 12.57
C ALA A 113 -2.42 1.34 12.15
N THR A 114 -2.91 0.11 12.24
CA THR A 114 -2.30 -1.08 11.67
C THR A 114 -3.17 -1.59 10.52
N ALA A 115 -2.58 -2.26 9.55
CA ALA A 115 -3.30 -2.87 8.45
C ALA A 115 -2.77 -4.28 8.18
N GLN A 116 -3.68 -5.21 7.87
CA GLN A 116 -3.34 -6.51 7.31
C GLN A 116 -3.58 -6.46 5.81
N VAL A 117 -2.57 -6.83 5.04
CA VAL A 117 -2.63 -6.82 3.58
C VAL A 117 -2.87 -8.25 3.09
N THR A 118 -3.96 -8.44 2.36
CA THR A 118 -4.23 -9.68 1.63
C THR A 118 -3.94 -9.42 0.16
N ARG A 119 -3.10 -10.26 -0.43
CA ARG A 119 -2.81 -10.15 -1.86
C ARG A 119 -4.06 -10.51 -2.66
N ALA A 120 -4.51 -9.60 -3.53
CA ALA A 120 -5.56 -9.92 -4.48
C ALA A 120 -5.07 -11.06 -5.39
N ALA A 121 -5.92 -12.07 -5.57
CA ALA A 121 -5.64 -13.11 -6.54
C ALA A 121 -5.69 -12.47 -7.93
N GLY A 122 -4.53 -12.18 -8.49
CA GLY A 122 -4.44 -11.70 -9.86
C GLY A 122 -5.07 -12.75 -10.77
N GLY A 123 -5.97 -12.35 -11.65
CA GLY A 123 -6.46 -13.17 -12.75
C GLY A 123 -5.34 -13.48 -13.74
N GLY A 124 -4.37 -14.26 -13.33
CA GLY A 124 -3.23 -14.71 -14.10
C GLY A 124 -3.05 -16.19 -13.85
N GLN A 125 -3.26 -16.96 -14.91
CA GLN A 125 -2.99 -18.37 -15.10
C GLN A 125 -2.10 -18.98 -14.01
N SER A 126 -2.66 -19.95 -13.31
CA SER A 126 -1.92 -21.01 -12.65
C SER A 126 -0.77 -21.45 -13.58
N ARG A 127 0.39 -20.83 -13.43
CA ARG A 127 1.62 -21.46 -13.91
C ARG A 127 1.82 -22.63 -12.98
N GLY A 128 1.60 -23.80 -13.58
CA GLY A 128 1.87 -25.09 -12.97
C GLY A 128 3.18 -25.03 -12.19
N GLN A 129 3.08 -25.63 -11.03
CA GLN A 129 4.20 -26.01 -10.19
C GLN A 129 5.29 -26.59 -11.09
N VAL A 130 6.26 -25.76 -11.49
CA VAL A 130 7.52 -26.27 -12.02
C VAL A 130 8.22 -26.77 -10.77
N ALA A 131 8.25 -28.10 -10.64
CA ALA A 131 9.16 -28.76 -9.72
C ALA A 131 10.54 -28.12 -9.95
N SER A 132 11.07 -27.53 -8.89
CA SER A 132 12.43 -27.06 -8.88
C SER A 132 13.33 -28.29 -8.94
N ASP A 133 13.74 -28.65 -10.15
CA ASP A 133 14.94 -29.47 -10.31
C ASP A 133 16.12 -28.60 -9.84
N GLU A 134 16.47 -28.77 -8.59
CA GLU A 134 17.72 -28.26 -8.07
C GLU A 134 18.85 -29.10 -8.67
N PRO A 135 19.80 -28.47 -9.41
CA PRO A 135 20.91 -29.23 -10.03
C PRO A 135 21.95 -29.76 -9.02
N TRP A 136 21.68 -29.69 -7.74
CA TRP A 136 22.63 -30.05 -6.68
C TRP A 136 22.23 -31.27 -5.85
N SER A 137 21.19 -32.01 -6.18
CA SER A 137 20.88 -33.28 -5.54
C SER A 137 21.88 -34.35 -6.01
N THR A 138 22.92 -34.54 -5.28
CA THR A 138 23.82 -35.71 -5.39
C THR A 138 23.01 -36.99 -5.17
N PRO A 139 23.15 -38.01 -6.05
CA PRO A 139 22.49 -39.28 -5.85
C PRO A 139 23.07 -39.98 -4.63
N GLY A 140 22.25 -40.18 -3.62
CA GLY A 140 22.61 -40.94 -2.41
C GLY A 140 22.85 -42.37 -2.76
N THR A 141 24.06 -42.83 -2.52
CA THR A 141 24.50 -44.20 -2.59
C THR A 141 23.80 -45.00 -1.49
N GLN A 142 23.04 -46.00 -1.87
CA GLN A 142 22.60 -47.07 -0.99
C GLN A 142 23.80 -47.81 -0.44
N ALA A 143 23.91 -47.93 0.88
CA ALA A 143 24.73 -48.94 1.50
C ALA A 143 23.97 -49.60 2.65
N ALA A 144 23.90 -50.88 2.58
CA ALA A 144 23.31 -51.82 3.52
C ALA A 144 24.17 -51.98 4.79
N PRO A 145 23.69 -52.70 5.84
CA PRO A 145 24.12 -52.53 7.22
C PRO A 145 25.29 -53.52 7.58
N ALA A 146 26.19 -53.06 8.46
CA ALA A 146 27.03 -53.98 9.23
C ALA A 146 27.50 -53.33 10.53
N THR A 147 27.06 -53.89 11.59
CA THR A 147 27.63 -54.19 12.92
C THR A 147 29.00 -53.59 13.30
N GLY A 148 29.01 -53.01 14.52
CA GLY A 148 30.06 -53.31 15.50
C GLY A 148 31.06 -52.21 15.80
N GLY A 149 31.19 -51.80 17.07
CA GLY A 149 32.43 -51.54 17.72
C GLY A 149 32.79 -50.09 18.10
N ALA A 150 32.51 -49.77 19.34
CA ALA A 150 33.33 -49.12 20.35
C ALA A 150 34.24 -47.90 20.08
N SER A 151 34.07 -46.92 20.98
CA SER A 151 35.13 -46.21 21.72
C SER A 151 35.84 -45.04 21.03
N GLY A 152 35.82 -43.93 21.70
CA GLY A 152 36.83 -42.89 21.60
C GLY A 152 36.28 -41.47 21.56
N GLY A 153 36.38 -40.81 22.69
CA GLY A 153 36.06 -39.42 22.88
C GLY A 153 36.90 -38.47 22.06
N ASP A 154 36.34 -37.33 21.88
CA ASP A 154 37.07 -36.07 22.12
C ASP A 154 36.09 -34.90 22.11
N SER A 155 36.06 -34.26 23.26
CA SER A 155 35.48 -32.99 23.53
C SER A 155 36.13 -31.89 22.70
N TRP A 156 35.32 -31.14 21.95
CA TRP A 156 35.74 -29.82 21.51
C TRP A 156 34.91 -28.78 22.20
N ALA A 157 35.60 -28.06 23.06
CA ALA A 157 35.16 -26.95 23.86
C ALA A 157 34.58 -25.81 22.99
N ALA A 158 33.54 -25.22 23.50
CA ALA A 158 33.10 -23.93 23.10
C ALA A 158 34.08 -22.83 23.51
N PRO A 159 34.33 -21.84 22.70
CA PRO A 159 34.83 -20.58 23.19
C PRO A 159 33.87 -19.42 22.99
N GLY A 160 33.55 -18.78 24.11
CA GLY A 160 33.79 -17.36 24.22
C GLY A 160 32.64 -16.47 23.79
N ALA A 161 31.83 -16.11 24.78
CA ALA A 161 31.13 -14.85 24.85
C ALA A 161 32.07 -13.69 24.53
N TYR A 162 31.70 -12.87 23.58
CA TYR A 162 32.23 -11.52 23.46
C TYR A 162 31.14 -10.54 23.88
N GLY A 163 31.50 -9.82 24.93
CA GLY A 163 30.74 -8.75 25.55
C GLY A 163 30.57 -7.55 24.61
N ASP A 164 29.52 -6.95 24.91
CA ASP A 164 29.15 -5.57 24.95
C ASP A 164 30.29 -4.58 24.70
N ASP A 165 30.10 -3.76 23.66
CA ASP A 165 30.51 -2.37 23.59
C ASP A 165 30.08 -1.80 22.24
N THR A 166 28.96 -1.09 22.21
CA THR A 166 28.65 -0.08 21.19
C THR A 166 28.58 1.29 21.84
N PRO A 167 29.40 2.24 21.42
CA PRO A 167 29.03 3.63 21.54
C PRO A 167 28.60 4.20 20.18
N PHE A 168 27.57 5.02 20.25
CA PHE A 168 26.94 5.94 19.31
C PHE A 168 25.67 5.44 18.61
#